data_a77d7a2f6ab93ff086268cc8642cfce3
#
_entry.id   a77d7a2f6ab93ff086268cc8642cfce3
#
_cell.length_a   1.000
_cell.length_b   1.000
_cell.length_c   1.000
_cell.angle_alpha   90.00
_cell.angle_beta   90.00
_cell.angle_gamma   90.00
#
_symmetry.space_group_name_H-M   'P 1'
#
loop_
_entity.id
_entity.type
_entity.pdbx_description
1 polymer ?
#
loop_
_entity_poly.entity_id
_entity_poly.type
_entity_poly.pdbx_seq_one_letter_code
_entity_poly.pdbx_strand_id
1 'polypeptide(L)'
;LTTKASAGWRAWPAAIKVYFEFRVFLILLLGFSSGLPLLLVYGTLSAWLHDEGVSLTVIGWFSIASSAYALKFLWAPLVDRFPLPGLSRWIGQRRSWLLLSQGCVMAAILALGGSDPKDALAWTALWAVVLAFASATQDIVVDAYRIEILDEAQMGAGAANYVVGYRIATFVSGAGALVIADQAGWFWAYALMACFVIVGVVATLIGPEPRRPGAEAQAIAASAMGLQTFAVRFAAGFRDAVLMPFIDFAKRANWPMILLFIALYKYGDALLGVMANPFYLDIGFSKTEIGLVTKGFGLAMTLVGGIIGGVMVARLGTFPALLVGGILQAASNGVFAVQAWIGPELPMLFVTIGIENLTGGVGTIAFVAYLSGLCNVAYTATQFALLSSLMAFTRTVLASGGGWFADQVDWVTYFLVTGLAAIPGLMLLLWLMKRSPQPTTSAAPD
;
A
#
# COMPACT_ATOMS: atom_id res chain seq x y z
N LEU A 1 35.22 14.82 -5.93
CA LEU A 1 34.83 14.87 -7.35
C LEU A 1 35.65 13.86 -8.15
N THR A 2 35.37 12.56 -8.06
CA THR A 2 35.91 11.58 -9.04
C THR A 2 35.00 10.36 -9.09
N THR A 3 34.40 10.17 -10.27
CA THR A 3 34.06 8.88 -10.91
C THR A 3 33.08 7.91 -10.22
N LYS A 4 31.76 8.20 -10.29
CA LYS A 4 30.74 7.15 -10.36
C LYS A 4 29.74 7.37 -11.51
N ALA A 5 30.17 7.92 -12.64
CA ALA A 5 29.31 8.20 -13.79
C ALA A 5 29.54 7.21 -14.97
N SER A 6 29.98 5.96 -14.71
CA SER A 6 30.17 4.99 -15.79
C SER A 6 29.60 3.59 -15.53
N ALA A 7 28.53 3.48 -14.76
CA ALA A 7 27.70 2.28 -14.83
C ALA A 7 26.79 2.40 -16.06
N GLY A 8 27.40 2.28 -17.23
CA GLY A 8 26.71 2.35 -18.52
C GLY A 8 25.59 1.31 -18.65
N TRP A 9 24.83 1.36 -19.74
CA TRP A 9 23.72 0.49 -20.15
C TRP A 9 23.87 -0.99 -19.82
N ARG A 10 25.10 -1.50 -19.65
CA ARG A 10 25.42 -2.89 -19.22
C ARG A 10 24.96 -3.24 -17.81
N ALA A 11 24.66 -2.28 -16.96
CA ALA A 11 24.21 -2.54 -15.59
C ALA A 11 22.66 -2.66 -15.43
N TRP A 12 21.88 -2.34 -16.47
CA TRP A 12 20.42 -2.50 -16.47
C TRP A 12 19.95 -3.95 -16.34
N PRO A 13 20.56 -4.95 -17.03
CA PRO A 13 20.19 -6.36 -16.86
C PRO A 13 20.37 -6.86 -15.42
N ALA A 14 21.39 -6.36 -14.71
CA ALA A 14 21.60 -6.73 -13.31
C ALA A 14 20.51 -6.20 -12.38
N ALA A 15 20.01 -4.97 -12.63
CA ALA A 15 18.91 -4.41 -11.84
C ALA A 15 17.56 -5.15 -12.08
N ILE A 16 17.35 -5.70 -13.29
CA ILE A 16 16.16 -6.50 -13.60
C ILE A 16 16.24 -7.88 -12.91
N LYS A 17 17.44 -8.48 -12.82
CA LYS A 17 17.61 -9.77 -12.13
C LYS A 17 17.15 -9.75 -10.67
N VAL A 18 17.31 -8.62 -9.98
CA VAL A 18 16.90 -8.43 -8.59
C VAL A 18 15.40 -8.74 -8.39
N TYR A 19 14.55 -8.45 -9.37
CA TYR A 19 13.11 -8.74 -9.30
C TYR A 19 12.78 -10.24 -9.21
N PHE A 20 13.68 -11.09 -9.71
CA PHE A 20 13.52 -12.56 -9.71
C PHE A 20 14.28 -13.22 -8.56
N GLU A 21 14.99 -12.47 -7.71
CA GLU A 21 15.59 -13.00 -6.51
C GLU A 21 14.53 -13.57 -5.58
N PHE A 22 14.82 -14.70 -4.96
CA PHE A 22 13.84 -15.45 -4.16
C PHE A 22 13.12 -14.60 -3.11
N ARG A 23 13.86 -13.76 -2.35
CA ARG A 23 13.27 -12.89 -1.33
C ARG A 23 12.36 -11.84 -1.96
N VAL A 24 12.75 -11.25 -3.08
CA VAL A 24 11.98 -10.22 -3.80
C VAL A 24 10.74 -10.82 -4.45
N PHE A 25 10.85 -12.04 -4.98
CA PHE A 25 9.71 -12.77 -5.54
C PHE A 25 8.69 -13.17 -4.46
N LEU A 26 9.15 -13.58 -3.26
CA LEU A 26 8.23 -13.82 -2.13
C LEU A 26 7.37 -12.60 -1.79
N ILE A 27 7.94 -11.40 -1.90
CA ILE A 27 7.20 -10.16 -1.63
C ILE A 27 6.09 -9.93 -2.67
N LEU A 28 6.25 -10.36 -3.91
CA LEU A 28 5.17 -10.34 -4.90
C LEU A 28 3.99 -11.22 -4.47
N LEU A 29 4.25 -12.45 -4.02
CA LEU A 29 3.22 -13.38 -3.56
C LEU A 29 2.52 -12.88 -2.28
N LEU A 30 3.27 -12.30 -1.35
CA LEU A 30 2.71 -11.67 -0.15
C LEU A 30 1.90 -10.43 -0.50
N GLY A 31 2.36 -9.61 -1.45
CA GLY A 31 1.61 -8.47 -1.98
C GLY A 31 0.29 -8.90 -2.63
N PHE A 32 0.29 -10.02 -3.37
CA PHE A 32 -0.94 -10.63 -3.89
C PHE A 32 -1.89 -11.01 -2.77
N SER A 33 -1.42 -11.69 -1.73
CA SER A 33 -2.25 -12.05 -0.58
C SER A 33 -2.83 -10.85 0.16
N SER A 34 -2.05 -9.75 0.29
CA SER A 34 -2.49 -8.49 0.92
C SER A 34 -3.56 -7.75 0.10
N GLY A 35 -3.47 -7.78 -1.23
CA GLY A 35 -4.40 -7.06 -2.09
C GLY A 35 -5.78 -7.73 -2.24
N LEU A 36 -5.87 -9.04 -2.01
CA LEU A 36 -7.11 -9.81 -2.22
C LEU A 36 -8.30 -9.31 -1.38
N PRO A 37 -8.17 -9.09 -0.05
CA PRO A 37 -9.31 -8.73 0.79
C PRO A 37 -9.88 -7.34 0.50
N LEU A 38 -9.06 -6.44 -0.06
CA LEU A 38 -9.44 -5.03 -0.19
C LEU A 38 -10.78 -4.85 -0.91
N LEU A 39 -10.92 -5.36 -2.13
CA LEU A 39 -12.15 -5.18 -2.89
C LEU A 39 -13.28 -6.06 -2.37
N LEU A 40 -12.98 -7.16 -1.69
CA LEU A 40 -13.99 -8.02 -1.04
C LEU A 40 -14.68 -7.31 0.15
N VAL A 41 -14.05 -6.28 0.73
CA VAL A 41 -14.65 -5.41 1.76
C VAL A 41 -15.27 -4.15 1.16
N TYR A 42 -14.81 -3.72 -0.04
CA TYR A 42 -15.27 -2.49 -0.68
C TYR A 42 -16.16 -2.76 -1.91
N GLY A 43 -15.57 -2.69 -3.09
CA GLY A 43 -16.31 -2.65 -4.35
C GLY A 43 -17.07 -3.93 -4.65
N THR A 44 -16.50 -5.09 -4.40
CA THR A 44 -17.16 -6.39 -4.60
C THR A 44 -18.30 -6.59 -3.62
N LEU A 45 -18.08 -6.25 -2.33
CA LEU A 45 -19.15 -6.31 -1.32
C LEU A 45 -20.26 -5.31 -1.64
N SER A 46 -19.94 -4.10 -2.05
CA SER A 46 -20.95 -3.10 -2.43
C SER A 46 -21.80 -3.56 -3.61
N ALA A 47 -21.20 -4.23 -4.60
CA ALA A 47 -21.91 -4.82 -5.70
C ALA A 47 -22.86 -5.94 -5.24
N TRP A 48 -22.41 -6.83 -4.36
CA TRP A 48 -23.23 -7.89 -3.79
C TRP A 48 -24.41 -7.34 -2.98
N LEU A 49 -24.15 -6.38 -2.07
CA LEU A 49 -25.21 -5.75 -1.29
C LEU A 49 -26.26 -5.06 -2.17
N HIS A 50 -25.83 -4.42 -3.26
CA HIS A 50 -26.72 -3.81 -4.23
C HIS A 50 -27.56 -4.84 -4.99
N ASP A 51 -26.96 -5.96 -5.39
CA ASP A 51 -27.61 -7.08 -6.07
C ASP A 51 -28.73 -7.71 -5.22
N GLU A 52 -28.50 -7.78 -3.88
CA GLU A 52 -29.48 -8.24 -2.88
C GLU A 52 -30.50 -7.17 -2.47
N GLY A 53 -30.49 -5.99 -3.11
CA GLY A 53 -31.48 -4.92 -2.89
C GLY A 53 -31.26 -4.12 -1.61
N VAL A 54 -30.07 -4.17 -1.01
CA VAL A 54 -29.72 -3.34 0.15
C VAL A 54 -29.64 -1.87 -0.26
N SER A 55 -30.19 -0.97 0.57
CA SER A 55 -30.22 0.47 0.25
C SER A 55 -28.81 1.08 0.15
N LEU A 56 -28.64 2.06 -0.76
CA LEU A 56 -27.37 2.76 -0.98
C LEU A 56 -26.82 3.41 0.31
N THR A 57 -27.71 3.89 1.19
CA THR A 57 -27.33 4.45 2.49
C THR A 57 -26.64 3.41 3.37
N VAL A 58 -27.17 2.19 3.44
CA VAL A 58 -26.61 1.09 4.21
C VAL A 58 -25.28 0.62 3.60
N ILE A 59 -25.23 0.51 2.26
CA ILE A 59 -23.98 0.20 1.55
C ILE A 59 -22.90 1.24 1.88
N GLY A 60 -23.27 2.52 1.95
CA GLY A 60 -22.38 3.60 2.39
C GLY A 60 -21.80 3.36 3.80
N TRP A 61 -22.60 2.86 4.74
CA TRP A 61 -22.14 2.55 6.09
C TRP A 61 -21.14 1.39 6.14
N PHE A 62 -21.22 0.42 5.26
CA PHE A 62 -20.23 -0.64 5.14
C PHE A 62 -18.82 -0.12 4.84
N SER A 63 -18.70 1.07 4.24
CA SER A 63 -17.38 1.71 4.04
C SER A 63 -16.65 2.01 5.36
N ILE A 64 -17.37 2.10 6.50
CA ILE A 64 -16.77 2.29 7.84
C ILE A 64 -15.88 1.10 8.21
N ALA A 65 -16.17 -0.11 7.72
CA ALA A 65 -15.31 -1.28 7.95
C ALA A 65 -13.86 -1.03 7.50
N SER A 66 -13.68 -0.22 6.47
CA SER A 66 -12.39 0.16 5.95
C SER A 66 -11.55 1.07 6.86
N SER A 67 -12.15 1.66 7.88
CA SER A 67 -11.42 2.46 8.87
C SER A 67 -10.31 1.66 9.55
N ALA A 68 -10.42 0.33 9.59
CA ALA A 68 -9.37 -0.55 10.09
C ALA A 68 -8.02 -0.29 9.39
N TYR A 69 -8.01 -0.08 8.07
CA TYR A 69 -6.76 0.20 7.33
C TYR A 69 -6.12 1.55 7.71
N ALA A 70 -6.92 2.56 8.02
CA ALA A 70 -6.42 3.86 8.46
C ALA A 70 -5.96 3.84 9.92
N LEU A 71 -6.59 3.00 10.76
CA LEU A 71 -6.31 2.91 12.18
C LEU A 71 -5.31 1.82 12.55
N LYS A 72 -4.78 1.07 11.58
CA LYS A 72 -3.89 -0.08 11.82
C LYS A 72 -2.67 0.23 12.69
N PHE A 73 -2.21 1.47 12.73
CA PHE A 73 -1.10 1.91 13.58
C PHE A 73 -1.38 1.74 15.08
N LEU A 74 -2.67 1.70 15.50
CA LEU A 74 -3.05 1.54 16.91
C LEU A 74 -2.66 0.18 17.47
N TRP A 75 -2.71 -0.88 16.66
CA TRP A 75 -2.37 -2.25 17.11
C TRP A 75 -1.09 -2.81 16.48
N ALA A 76 -0.46 -2.09 15.56
CA ALA A 76 0.84 -2.48 14.99
C ALA A 76 1.92 -2.74 16.06
N PRO A 77 1.95 -2.03 17.22
CA PRO A 77 2.87 -2.35 18.32
C PRO A 77 2.74 -3.78 18.85
N LEU A 78 1.54 -4.40 18.75
CA LEU A 78 1.33 -5.78 19.16
C LEU A 78 2.17 -6.74 18.29
N VAL A 79 2.16 -6.50 16.99
CA VAL A 79 2.90 -7.29 15.99
C VAL A 79 4.41 -7.17 16.19
N ASP A 80 4.89 -5.99 16.60
CA ASP A 80 6.31 -5.76 16.83
C ASP A 80 6.82 -6.43 18.10
N ARG A 81 6.06 -6.36 19.20
CA ARG A 81 6.56 -6.75 20.52
C ARG A 81 6.12 -8.13 20.99
N PHE A 82 4.95 -8.60 20.55
CA PHE A 82 4.38 -9.80 21.14
C PHE A 82 4.51 -11.00 20.20
N PRO A 83 5.42 -11.94 20.53
CA PRO A 83 5.47 -13.23 19.86
C PRO A 83 4.23 -14.04 20.23
N LEU A 84 3.65 -14.74 19.25
CA LEU A 84 2.51 -15.63 19.49
C LEU A 84 2.96 -16.85 20.30
N PRO A 85 2.30 -17.15 21.45
CA PRO A 85 2.69 -18.27 22.30
C PRO A 85 2.70 -19.60 21.53
N GLY A 86 3.75 -20.37 21.67
CA GLY A 86 3.94 -21.65 20.99
C GLY A 86 4.38 -21.49 19.53
N LEU A 87 3.60 -20.81 18.69
CA LEU A 87 3.83 -20.73 17.24
C LEU A 87 5.14 -19.97 16.89
N SER A 88 5.41 -18.83 17.53
CA SER A 88 6.59 -18.02 17.26
C SER A 88 7.92 -18.72 17.60
N ARG A 89 7.87 -19.71 18.51
CA ARG A 89 9.06 -20.51 18.83
C ARG A 89 9.44 -21.44 17.68
N TRP A 90 8.46 -21.94 16.92
CA TRP A 90 8.67 -22.97 15.89
C TRP A 90 9.00 -22.38 14.54
N ILE A 91 8.32 -21.29 14.18
CA ILE A 91 8.41 -20.71 12.82
C ILE A 91 8.85 -19.25 12.78
N GLY A 92 9.11 -18.65 13.94
CA GLY A 92 9.49 -17.23 14.06
C GLY A 92 8.30 -16.30 14.29
N GLN A 93 8.58 -15.06 14.69
CA GLN A 93 7.54 -14.10 15.09
C GLN A 93 6.76 -13.58 13.88
N ARG A 94 7.45 -13.14 12.81
CA ARG A 94 6.79 -12.57 11.63
C ARG A 94 5.96 -13.60 10.89
N ARG A 95 6.52 -14.77 10.68
CA ARG A 95 5.81 -15.88 10.01
C ARG A 95 4.59 -16.35 10.80
N SER A 96 4.68 -16.37 12.13
CA SER A 96 3.53 -16.72 12.99
C SER A 96 2.39 -15.72 12.84
N TRP A 97 2.67 -14.41 12.89
CA TRP A 97 1.67 -13.37 12.69
C TRP A 97 1.09 -13.38 11.27
N LEU A 98 1.93 -13.65 10.24
CA LEU A 98 1.47 -13.82 8.86
C LEU A 98 0.47 -14.98 8.76
N LEU A 99 0.82 -16.17 9.25
CA LEU A 99 -0.06 -17.34 9.17
C LEU A 99 -1.36 -17.13 9.95
N LEU A 100 -1.29 -16.51 11.14
CA LEU A 100 -2.49 -16.21 11.93
C LEU A 100 -3.41 -15.25 11.16
N SER A 101 -2.86 -14.13 10.66
CA SER A 101 -3.66 -13.13 9.93
C SER A 101 -4.22 -13.70 8.62
N GLN A 102 -3.44 -14.48 7.87
CA GLN A 102 -3.91 -15.17 6.65
C GLN A 102 -5.00 -16.18 6.94
N GLY A 103 -4.88 -16.95 8.02
CA GLY A 103 -5.93 -17.87 8.48
C GLY A 103 -7.21 -17.14 8.86
N CYS A 104 -7.09 -16.01 9.58
CA CYS A 104 -8.24 -15.15 9.91
C CYS A 104 -8.87 -14.53 8.66
N VAL A 105 -8.07 -14.08 7.68
CA VAL A 105 -8.55 -13.56 6.40
C VAL A 105 -9.31 -14.64 5.64
N MET A 106 -8.76 -15.85 5.50
CA MET A 106 -9.46 -16.97 4.85
C MET A 106 -10.79 -17.28 5.52
N ALA A 107 -10.79 -17.43 6.84
CA ALA A 107 -11.99 -17.74 7.62
C ALA A 107 -13.04 -16.61 7.48
N ALA A 108 -12.61 -15.36 7.55
CA ALA A 108 -13.50 -14.20 7.41
C ALA A 108 -14.08 -14.08 6.00
N ILE A 109 -13.30 -14.35 4.94
CA ILE A 109 -13.79 -14.37 3.55
C ILE A 109 -14.84 -15.46 3.37
N LEU A 110 -14.59 -16.69 3.88
CA LEU A 110 -15.55 -17.80 3.80
C LEU A 110 -16.82 -17.51 4.60
N ALA A 111 -16.69 -16.97 5.81
CA ALA A 111 -17.83 -16.62 6.65
C ALA A 111 -18.64 -15.45 6.06
N LEU A 112 -17.98 -14.46 5.46
CA LEU A 112 -18.65 -13.37 4.73
C LEU A 112 -19.40 -13.92 3.51
N GLY A 113 -18.74 -14.74 2.67
CA GLY A 113 -19.38 -15.35 1.50
C GLY A 113 -20.52 -16.30 1.82
N GLY A 114 -20.50 -16.93 3.01
CA GLY A 114 -21.56 -17.77 3.53
C GLY A 114 -22.67 -17.01 4.29
N SER A 115 -22.57 -15.68 4.42
CA SER A 115 -23.62 -14.86 5.04
C SER A 115 -24.73 -14.56 4.00
N ASP A 116 -25.89 -14.20 4.51
CA ASP A 116 -27.01 -13.73 3.71
C ASP A 116 -27.25 -12.23 4.02
N PRO A 117 -26.85 -11.33 3.09
CA PRO A 117 -27.04 -9.91 3.33
C PRO A 117 -28.50 -9.48 3.42
N LYS A 118 -29.41 -10.24 2.83
CA LYS A 118 -30.85 -9.94 2.81
C LYS A 118 -31.51 -10.24 4.15
N ASP A 119 -31.22 -11.41 4.70
CA ASP A 119 -31.86 -11.88 5.92
C ASP A 119 -31.01 -11.62 7.17
N ALA A 120 -29.68 -11.50 7.03
CA ALA A 120 -28.73 -11.39 8.16
C ALA A 120 -27.69 -10.27 7.95
N LEU A 121 -28.14 -9.08 7.60
CA LEU A 121 -27.27 -7.92 7.27
C LEU A 121 -26.24 -7.59 8.38
N ALA A 122 -26.65 -7.67 9.65
CA ALA A 122 -25.75 -7.43 10.78
C ALA A 122 -24.62 -8.47 10.87
N TRP A 123 -24.89 -9.71 10.49
CA TRP A 123 -23.91 -10.78 10.44
C TRP A 123 -22.92 -10.57 9.28
N THR A 124 -23.41 -10.15 8.11
CA THR A 124 -22.59 -9.75 6.98
C THR A 124 -21.68 -8.57 7.34
N ALA A 125 -22.21 -7.55 8.02
CA ALA A 125 -21.45 -6.41 8.50
C ALA A 125 -20.35 -6.82 9.51
N LEU A 126 -20.66 -7.73 10.43
CA LEU A 126 -19.66 -8.26 11.36
C LEU A 126 -18.49 -8.91 10.64
N TRP A 127 -18.75 -9.80 9.68
CA TRP A 127 -17.69 -10.47 8.94
C TRP A 127 -16.92 -9.53 8.01
N ALA A 128 -17.55 -8.50 7.46
CA ALA A 128 -16.86 -7.46 6.71
C ALA A 128 -15.86 -6.69 7.60
N VAL A 129 -16.26 -6.33 8.84
CA VAL A 129 -15.36 -5.70 9.82
C VAL A 129 -14.24 -6.63 10.24
N VAL A 130 -14.53 -7.91 10.54
CA VAL A 130 -13.52 -8.92 10.89
C VAL A 130 -12.53 -9.10 9.76
N LEU A 131 -13.01 -9.18 8.52
CA LEU A 131 -12.16 -9.29 7.32
C LEU A 131 -11.26 -8.07 7.17
N ALA A 132 -11.80 -6.87 7.30
CA ALA A 132 -11.03 -5.63 7.21
C ALA A 132 -9.94 -5.56 8.29
N PHE A 133 -10.25 -5.95 9.53
CA PHE A 133 -9.30 -5.96 10.64
C PHE A 133 -8.20 -7.02 10.44
N ALA A 134 -8.57 -8.24 10.03
CA ALA A 134 -7.62 -9.32 9.73
C ALA A 134 -6.68 -8.93 8.57
N SER A 135 -7.24 -8.35 7.51
CA SER A 135 -6.47 -7.87 6.36
C SER A 135 -5.53 -6.72 6.72
N ALA A 136 -6.01 -5.72 7.48
CA ALA A 136 -5.15 -4.63 7.95
C ALA A 136 -4.02 -5.16 8.86
N THR A 137 -4.27 -6.22 9.66
CA THR A 137 -3.25 -6.89 10.45
C THR A 137 -2.25 -7.62 9.56
N GLN A 138 -2.72 -8.32 8.54
CA GLN A 138 -1.85 -8.94 7.54
C GLN A 138 -0.95 -7.90 6.86
N ASP A 139 -1.49 -6.75 6.45
CA ASP A 139 -0.72 -5.65 5.84
C ASP A 139 0.39 -5.15 6.75
N ILE A 140 0.11 -4.96 8.07
CA ILE A 140 1.14 -4.57 9.05
C ILE A 140 2.30 -5.55 9.04
N VAL A 141 2.01 -6.86 9.05
CA VAL A 141 3.05 -7.89 9.12
C VAL A 141 3.81 -8.01 7.81
N VAL A 142 3.12 -7.98 6.65
CA VAL A 142 3.76 -8.04 5.33
C VAL A 142 4.68 -6.85 5.09
N ASP A 143 4.23 -5.64 5.46
CA ASP A 143 5.06 -4.43 5.35
C ASP A 143 6.33 -4.53 6.19
N ALA A 144 6.21 -4.99 7.44
CA ALA A 144 7.36 -5.19 8.32
C ALA A 144 8.28 -6.31 7.80
N TYR A 145 7.70 -7.45 7.39
CA TYR A 145 8.45 -8.58 6.82
C TYR A 145 9.25 -8.16 5.60
N ARG A 146 8.63 -7.38 4.68
CA ARG A 146 9.30 -6.85 3.48
C ARG A 146 10.51 -6.00 3.83
N ILE A 147 10.39 -5.12 4.82
CA ILE A 147 11.49 -4.21 5.23
C ILE A 147 12.62 -4.99 5.89
N GLU A 148 12.28 -6.02 6.68
CA GLU A 148 13.25 -6.78 7.48
C GLU A 148 13.98 -7.88 6.69
N ILE A 149 13.38 -8.39 5.58
CA ILE A 149 13.96 -9.49 4.79
C ILE A 149 14.83 -9.01 3.62
N LEU A 150 14.59 -7.78 3.15
CA LEU A 150 15.25 -7.23 1.97
C LEU A 150 16.47 -6.40 2.35
N ASP A 151 17.53 -6.56 1.57
CA ASP A 151 18.70 -5.69 1.64
C ASP A 151 18.41 -4.33 0.98
N GLU A 152 19.21 -3.31 1.27
CA GLU A 152 19.02 -1.95 0.76
C GLU A 152 18.91 -1.91 -0.78
N ALA A 153 19.75 -2.69 -1.48
CA ALA A 153 19.72 -2.79 -2.94
C ALA A 153 18.44 -3.42 -3.50
N GLN A 154 17.73 -4.23 -2.70
CA GLN A 154 16.49 -4.93 -3.06
C GLN A 154 15.23 -4.14 -2.73
N MET A 155 15.32 -3.09 -1.89
CA MET A 155 14.16 -2.35 -1.37
C MET A 155 13.26 -1.79 -2.48
N GLY A 156 13.85 -1.22 -3.55
CA GLY A 156 13.10 -0.69 -4.68
C GLY A 156 12.34 -1.77 -5.45
N ALA A 157 13.04 -2.88 -5.78
CA ALA A 157 12.43 -4.02 -6.46
C ALA A 157 11.38 -4.72 -5.60
N GLY A 158 11.63 -4.82 -4.29
CA GLY A 158 10.67 -5.38 -3.34
C GLY A 158 9.41 -4.53 -3.20
N ALA A 159 9.55 -3.21 -3.16
CA ALA A 159 8.40 -2.30 -3.16
C ALA A 159 7.57 -2.43 -4.45
N ALA A 160 8.25 -2.54 -5.60
CA ALA A 160 7.59 -2.74 -6.89
C ALA A 160 6.86 -4.08 -6.94
N ASN A 161 7.52 -5.18 -6.57
CA ASN A 161 6.91 -6.52 -6.55
C ASN A 161 5.71 -6.59 -5.61
N TYR A 162 5.78 -5.95 -4.43
CA TYR A 162 4.64 -5.84 -3.53
C TYR A 162 3.45 -5.16 -4.21
N VAL A 163 3.67 -4.00 -4.83
CA VAL A 163 2.60 -3.25 -5.50
C VAL A 163 2.06 -4.02 -6.71
N VAL A 164 2.92 -4.67 -7.50
CA VAL A 164 2.50 -5.51 -8.63
C VAL A 164 1.59 -6.64 -8.15
N GLY A 165 2.03 -7.40 -7.13
CA GLY A 165 1.22 -8.46 -6.54
C GLY A 165 -0.12 -7.95 -6.02
N TYR A 166 -0.11 -6.84 -5.28
CA TYR A 166 -1.30 -6.18 -4.76
C TYR A 166 -2.29 -5.78 -5.85
N ARG A 167 -1.80 -5.20 -6.97
CA ARG A 167 -2.65 -4.80 -8.10
C ARG A 167 -3.25 -5.98 -8.84
N ILE A 168 -2.48 -7.05 -9.04
CA ILE A 168 -3.00 -8.30 -9.62
C ILE A 168 -4.12 -8.85 -8.74
N ALA A 169 -3.93 -8.89 -7.42
CA ALA A 169 -4.93 -9.36 -6.49
C ALA A 169 -6.21 -8.51 -6.48
N THR A 170 -6.08 -7.18 -6.53
CA THR A 170 -7.26 -6.30 -6.61
C THR A 170 -8.03 -6.48 -7.92
N PHE A 171 -7.34 -6.78 -9.03
CA PHE A 171 -8.01 -7.14 -10.27
C PHE A 171 -8.77 -8.48 -10.16
N VAL A 172 -8.13 -9.49 -9.56
CA VAL A 172 -8.74 -10.82 -9.34
C VAL A 172 -9.94 -10.73 -8.39
N SER A 173 -9.82 -10.04 -7.25
CA SER A 173 -10.88 -9.92 -6.24
C SER A 173 -11.98 -8.92 -6.63
N GLY A 174 -11.72 -8.04 -7.60
CA GLY A 174 -12.72 -7.16 -8.21
C GLY A 174 -13.38 -7.83 -9.41
N ALA A 175 -12.76 -7.75 -10.58
CA ALA A 175 -13.33 -8.26 -11.82
C ALA A 175 -13.53 -9.78 -11.81
N GLY A 176 -12.54 -10.53 -11.32
CA GLY A 176 -12.64 -11.99 -11.25
C GLY A 176 -13.77 -12.46 -10.34
N ALA A 177 -13.90 -11.86 -9.15
CA ALA A 177 -14.99 -12.22 -8.23
C ALA A 177 -16.38 -11.91 -8.81
N LEU A 178 -16.56 -10.79 -9.52
CA LEU A 178 -17.83 -10.44 -10.17
C LEU A 178 -18.19 -11.43 -11.26
N VAL A 179 -17.24 -11.85 -12.11
CA VAL A 179 -17.47 -12.86 -13.16
C VAL A 179 -17.90 -14.21 -12.55
N ILE A 180 -17.27 -14.61 -11.45
CA ILE A 180 -17.62 -15.87 -10.77
C ILE A 180 -18.98 -15.74 -10.10
N ALA A 181 -19.30 -14.58 -9.50
CA ALA A 181 -20.58 -14.33 -8.87
C ALA A 181 -21.73 -14.41 -9.89
N ASP A 182 -21.56 -13.88 -11.10
CA ASP A 182 -22.51 -13.93 -12.19
C ASP A 182 -22.77 -15.38 -12.67
N GLN A 183 -21.74 -16.22 -12.71
CA GLN A 183 -21.83 -17.59 -13.24
C GLN A 183 -22.19 -18.64 -12.18
N ALA A 184 -21.72 -18.49 -10.95
CA ALA A 184 -21.80 -19.52 -9.90
C ALA A 184 -22.39 -18.99 -8.57
N GLY A 185 -22.65 -17.67 -8.47
CA GLY A 185 -23.17 -17.05 -7.27
C GLY A 185 -22.09 -16.54 -6.30
N TRP A 186 -22.51 -15.69 -5.38
CA TRP A 186 -21.63 -14.94 -4.48
C TRP A 186 -20.83 -15.82 -3.53
N PHE A 187 -21.42 -16.90 -3.01
CA PHE A 187 -20.71 -17.85 -2.15
C PHE A 187 -19.46 -18.39 -2.83
N TRP A 188 -19.58 -18.87 -4.07
CA TRP A 188 -18.44 -19.46 -4.81
C TRP A 188 -17.41 -18.42 -5.20
N ALA A 189 -17.83 -17.16 -5.47
CA ALA A 189 -16.91 -16.06 -5.70
C ALA A 189 -16.01 -15.83 -4.47
N TYR A 190 -16.60 -15.70 -3.29
CA TYR A 190 -15.84 -15.52 -2.05
C TYR A 190 -15.02 -16.78 -1.68
N ALA A 191 -15.57 -17.98 -1.85
CA ALA A 191 -14.87 -19.23 -1.56
C ALA A 191 -13.60 -19.38 -2.41
N LEU A 192 -13.66 -19.07 -3.70
CA LEU A 192 -12.47 -19.10 -4.56
C LEU A 192 -11.46 -18.00 -4.17
N MET A 193 -11.91 -16.82 -3.79
CA MET A 193 -11.00 -15.77 -3.28
C MET A 193 -10.32 -16.20 -1.98
N ALA A 194 -11.01 -16.90 -1.08
CA ALA A 194 -10.40 -17.50 0.11
C ALA A 194 -9.31 -18.52 -0.25
N CYS A 195 -9.52 -19.36 -1.28
CA CYS A 195 -8.50 -20.28 -1.76
C CYS A 195 -7.25 -19.55 -2.28
N PHE A 196 -7.39 -18.40 -2.93
CA PHE A 196 -6.23 -17.63 -3.39
C PHE A 196 -5.36 -17.08 -2.26
N VAL A 197 -5.86 -16.93 -1.03
CA VAL A 197 -5.04 -16.57 0.14
C VAL A 197 -3.96 -17.61 0.42
N ILE A 198 -4.15 -18.87 0.00
CA ILE A 198 -3.17 -19.96 0.11
C ILE A 198 -1.83 -19.57 -0.55
N VAL A 199 -1.85 -18.74 -1.59
CA VAL A 199 -0.62 -18.23 -2.21
C VAL A 199 0.25 -17.51 -1.17
N GLY A 200 -0.35 -16.68 -0.32
CA GLY A 200 0.34 -16.01 0.78
C GLY A 200 0.80 -16.98 1.87
N VAL A 201 -0.02 -17.97 2.22
CA VAL A 201 0.33 -19.01 3.19
C VAL A 201 1.57 -19.79 2.71
N VAL A 202 1.59 -20.22 1.46
CA VAL A 202 2.74 -20.90 0.86
C VAL A 202 3.96 -19.99 0.88
N ALA A 203 3.84 -18.74 0.45
CA ALA A 203 4.94 -17.77 0.49
C ALA A 203 5.51 -17.59 1.92
N THR A 204 4.63 -17.55 2.93
CA THR A 204 5.03 -17.46 4.34
C THR A 204 5.77 -18.71 4.82
N LEU A 205 5.32 -19.89 4.40
CA LEU A 205 5.92 -21.17 4.81
C LEU A 205 7.30 -21.42 4.19
N ILE A 206 7.51 -21.00 2.93
CA ILE A 206 8.81 -21.17 2.26
C ILE A 206 9.78 -20.00 2.53
N GLY A 207 9.25 -18.85 2.96
CA GLY A 207 10.04 -17.66 3.25
C GLY A 207 10.88 -17.83 4.52
N PRO A 208 12.09 -17.22 4.60
CA PRO A 208 12.90 -17.23 5.81
C PRO A 208 12.31 -16.28 6.87
N GLU A 209 12.50 -16.60 8.14
CA GLU A 209 12.21 -15.65 9.22
C GLU A 209 13.27 -14.54 9.23
N PRO A 210 12.86 -13.25 9.29
CA PRO A 210 13.78 -12.13 9.39
C PRO A 210 14.62 -12.21 10.68
N ARG A 211 15.93 -11.94 10.57
CA ARG A 211 16.81 -11.86 11.73
C ARG A 211 16.61 -10.54 12.45
N ARG A 212 16.01 -10.57 13.64
CA ARG A 212 15.81 -9.40 14.49
C ARG A 212 16.66 -9.54 15.75
N PRO A 213 17.43 -8.49 16.13
CA PRO A 213 18.18 -8.51 17.38
C PRO A 213 17.25 -8.78 18.58
N GLY A 214 17.56 -9.81 19.38
CA GLY A 214 16.78 -10.16 20.58
C GLY A 214 15.45 -10.91 20.37
N ALA A 215 15.03 -11.19 19.12
CA ALA A 215 13.76 -11.88 18.85
C ALA A 215 13.72 -13.30 19.45
N GLU A 216 14.82 -14.03 19.39
CA GLU A 216 14.91 -15.39 19.98
C GLU A 216 14.76 -15.35 21.52
N ALA A 217 15.44 -14.40 22.18
CA ALA A 217 15.33 -14.23 23.62
C ALA A 217 13.91 -13.84 24.04
N GLN A 218 13.23 -13.00 23.26
CA GLN A 218 11.83 -12.61 23.48
C GLN A 218 10.88 -13.79 23.26
N ALA A 219 11.09 -14.60 22.23
CA ALA A 219 10.27 -15.77 21.93
C ALA A 219 10.41 -16.85 23.03
N ILE A 220 11.62 -17.08 23.52
CA ILE A 220 11.90 -18.02 24.63
C ILE A 220 11.23 -17.51 25.92
N ALA A 221 11.38 -16.21 26.23
CA ALA A 221 10.77 -15.61 27.41
C ALA A 221 9.23 -15.67 27.37
N ALA A 222 8.64 -15.45 26.20
CA ALA A 222 7.19 -15.52 26.02
C ALA A 222 6.65 -16.95 26.14
N SER A 223 7.38 -17.94 25.63
CA SER A 223 6.99 -19.36 25.70
C SER A 223 7.09 -19.96 27.09
N ALA A 224 7.92 -19.39 27.96
CA ALA A 224 8.04 -19.79 29.36
C ALA A 224 6.97 -19.15 30.28
N MET A 225 6.17 -18.21 29.77
CA MET A 225 5.15 -17.49 30.52
C MET A 225 3.79 -18.15 30.41
N GLY A 226 3.13 -18.40 31.55
CA GLY A 226 1.69 -18.73 31.57
C GLY A 226 0.82 -17.56 31.07
N LEU A 227 -0.39 -17.85 30.59
CA LEU A 227 -1.32 -16.86 30.03
C LEU A 227 -1.59 -15.65 30.95
N GLN A 228 -1.69 -15.83 32.26
CA GLN A 228 -1.90 -14.74 33.22
C GLN A 228 -0.70 -13.79 33.31
N THR A 229 0.52 -14.33 33.30
CA THR A 229 1.74 -13.53 33.33
C THR A 229 1.93 -12.77 32.01
N PHE A 230 1.48 -13.36 30.88
CA PHE A 230 1.43 -12.69 29.58
C PHE A 230 0.49 -11.48 29.59
N ALA A 231 -0.74 -11.64 30.12
CA ALA A 231 -1.72 -10.55 30.19
C ALA A 231 -1.24 -9.37 31.08
N VAL A 232 -0.65 -9.64 32.22
CA VAL A 232 -0.10 -8.60 33.11
C VAL A 232 1.08 -7.88 32.49
N ARG A 233 2.02 -8.59 31.86
CA ARG A 233 3.14 -7.98 31.13
C ARG A 233 2.70 -7.25 29.87
N PHE A 234 1.66 -7.74 29.21
CA PHE A 234 1.03 -7.07 28.09
C PHE A 234 0.51 -5.69 28.53
N ALA A 235 -0.28 -5.64 29.62
CA ALA A 235 -0.80 -4.38 30.15
C ALA A 235 0.32 -3.42 30.60
N ALA A 236 1.32 -3.91 31.29
CA ALA A 236 2.46 -3.11 31.77
C ALA A 236 3.38 -2.65 30.63
N GLY A 237 3.61 -3.50 29.60
CA GLY A 237 4.45 -3.19 28.45
C GLY A 237 3.74 -2.45 27.32
N PHE A 238 2.41 -2.38 27.32
CA PHE A 238 1.64 -1.79 26.24
C PHE A 238 1.94 -0.30 26.04
N ARG A 239 2.02 0.45 27.15
CA ARG A 239 2.39 1.88 27.09
C ARG A 239 3.76 2.08 26.42
N ASP A 240 4.74 1.31 26.81
CA ASP A 240 6.08 1.38 26.23
C ASP A 240 6.10 0.87 24.78
N ALA A 241 5.30 -0.14 24.48
CA ALA A 241 5.16 -0.66 23.13
C ALA A 241 4.56 0.38 22.16
N VAL A 242 3.64 1.21 22.65
CA VAL A 242 3.00 2.26 21.84
C VAL A 242 3.89 3.51 21.79
N LEU A 243 4.42 3.98 22.93
CA LEU A 243 5.14 5.26 22.99
C LEU A 243 6.56 5.20 22.42
N MET A 244 7.29 4.09 22.64
CA MET A 244 8.70 3.99 22.23
C MET A 244 8.93 4.12 20.72
N PRO A 245 8.13 3.54 19.82
CA PRO A 245 8.29 3.77 18.38
C PRO A 245 8.12 5.23 17.97
N PHE A 246 7.20 5.96 18.63
CA PHE A 246 6.99 7.40 18.37
C PHE A 246 8.14 8.22 18.91
N ILE A 247 8.61 7.93 20.13
CA ILE A 247 9.77 8.61 20.74
C ILE A 247 11.04 8.36 19.91
N ASP A 248 11.24 7.12 19.45
CA ASP A 248 12.38 6.76 18.58
C ASP A 248 12.33 7.55 17.27
N PHE A 249 11.16 7.63 16.65
CA PHE A 249 10.96 8.43 15.44
C PHE A 249 11.20 9.93 15.68
N ALA A 250 10.70 10.46 16.80
CA ALA A 250 10.85 11.87 17.19
C ALA A 250 12.29 12.26 17.58
N LYS A 251 13.17 11.30 17.85
CA LYS A 251 14.61 11.58 18.07
C LYS A 251 15.37 11.87 16.77
N ARG A 252 14.76 11.61 15.62
CA ARG A 252 15.40 11.89 14.31
C ARG A 252 15.51 13.38 14.07
N ALA A 253 16.64 13.78 13.51
CA ALA A 253 16.79 15.14 13.04
C ALA A 253 15.69 15.47 12.00
N ASN A 254 15.03 16.62 12.17
CA ASN A 254 14.00 17.12 11.24
C ASN A 254 12.73 16.23 11.13
N TRP A 255 12.40 15.41 12.12
CA TRP A 255 11.22 14.55 12.07
C TRP A 255 9.90 15.27 11.71
N PRO A 256 9.62 16.51 12.16
CA PRO A 256 8.40 17.20 11.76
C PRO A 256 8.37 17.51 10.25
N MET A 257 9.54 17.86 9.67
CA MET A 257 9.66 18.12 8.23
C MET A 257 9.52 16.85 7.40
N ILE A 258 9.97 15.71 7.95
CA ILE A 258 9.75 14.40 7.33
C ILE A 258 8.25 14.07 7.30
N LEU A 259 7.52 14.27 8.40
CA LEU A 259 6.07 14.03 8.43
C LEU A 259 5.31 15.00 7.50
N LEU A 260 5.71 16.27 7.48
CA LEU A 260 5.13 17.26 6.58
C LEU A 260 5.41 16.90 5.11
N PHE A 261 6.61 16.41 4.79
CA PHE A 261 6.93 15.91 3.46
C PHE A 261 6.05 14.71 3.07
N ILE A 262 5.87 13.74 3.96
CA ILE A 262 4.99 12.58 3.74
C ILE A 262 3.55 13.03 3.44
N ALA A 263 3.08 14.03 4.16
CA ALA A 263 1.76 14.61 3.96
C ALA A 263 1.62 15.31 2.58
N LEU A 264 2.61 16.08 2.17
CA LEU A 264 2.50 16.95 1.00
C LEU A 264 2.96 16.33 -0.31
N TYR A 265 3.81 15.28 -0.28
CA TYR A 265 4.40 14.70 -1.48
C TYR A 265 3.37 14.20 -2.50
N LYS A 266 2.29 13.60 -2.02
CA LYS A 266 1.20 13.06 -2.85
C LYS A 266 -0.04 13.97 -2.92
N TYR A 267 0.07 15.22 -2.47
CA TYR A 267 -1.10 16.09 -2.33
C TYR A 267 -1.73 16.45 -3.68
N GLY A 268 -0.91 16.87 -4.67
CA GLY A 268 -1.40 17.18 -6.01
C GLY A 268 -2.08 15.98 -6.69
N ASP A 269 -1.50 14.80 -6.53
CA ASP A 269 -2.03 13.52 -7.02
C ASP A 269 -3.36 13.14 -6.34
N ALA A 270 -3.48 13.41 -5.05
CA ALA A 270 -4.70 13.15 -4.30
C ALA A 270 -5.87 14.04 -4.78
N LEU A 271 -5.61 15.33 -5.03
CA LEU A 271 -6.60 16.26 -5.59
C LEU A 271 -7.06 15.83 -6.98
N LEU A 272 -6.11 15.49 -7.88
CA LEU A 272 -6.40 14.98 -9.21
C LEU A 272 -7.26 13.71 -9.14
N GLY A 273 -6.84 12.75 -8.32
CA GLY A 273 -7.50 11.43 -8.25
C GLY A 273 -8.96 11.49 -7.81
N VAL A 274 -9.34 12.46 -6.96
CA VAL A 274 -10.74 12.63 -6.53
C VAL A 274 -11.61 13.16 -7.66
N MET A 275 -11.08 14.07 -8.50
CA MET A 275 -11.84 14.73 -9.54
C MET A 275 -11.67 14.10 -10.93
N ALA A 276 -10.81 13.10 -11.10
CA ALA A 276 -10.58 12.49 -12.41
C ALA A 276 -11.85 11.89 -13.05
N ASN A 277 -12.63 11.11 -12.30
CA ASN A 277 -13.87 10.52 -12.83
C ASN A 277 -14.96 11.55 -13.13
N PRO A 278 -15.29 12.50 -12.23
CA PRO A 278 -16.17 13.61 -12.57
C PRO A 278 -15.73 14.35 -13.83
N PHE A 279 -14.45 14.70 -13.94
CA PHE A 279 -13.87 15.35 -15.12
C PHE A 279 -14.14 14.58 -16.42
N TYR A 280 -13.86 13.27 -16.46
CA TYR A 280 -14.06 12.49 -17.70
C TYR A 280 -15.53 12.47 -18.13
N LEU A 281 -16.46 12.38 -17.16
CA LEU A 281 -17.88 12.39 -17.44
C LEU A 281 -18.34 13.77 -17.93
N ASP A 282 -17.84 14.83 -17.31
CA ASP A 282 -18.20 16.22 -17.59
C ASP A 282 -17.75 16.66 -18.99
N ILE A 283 -16.55 16.23 -19.42
CA ILE A 283 -16.10 16.51 -20.79
C ILE A 283 -16.73 15.61 -21.86
N GLY A 284 -17.52 14.59 -21.48
CA GLY A 284 -18.37 13.81 -22.39
C GLY A 284 -17.93 12.39 -22.73
N PHE A 285 -16.95 11.81 -22.00
CA PHE A 285 -16.61 10.39 -22.18
C PHE A 285 -17.71 9.48 -21.63
N SER A 286 -17.95 8.37 -22.32
CA SER A 286 -18.84 7.32 -21.83
C SER A 286 -18.23 6.56 -20.66
N LYS A 287 -19.07 6.01 -19.77
CA LYS A 287 -18.63 5.17 -18.65
C LYS A 287 -17.81 3.95 -19.12
N THR A 288 -18.12 3.41 -20.31
CA THR A 288 -17.42 2.27 -20.91
C THR A 288 -16.01 2.66 -21.32
N GLU A 289 -15.83 3.79 -22.01
CA GLU A 289 -14.51 4.30 -22.41
C GLU A 289 -13.63 4.58 -21.17
N ILE A 290 -14.20 5.27 -20.18
CA ILE A 290 -13.52 5.52 -18.90
C ILE A 290 -13.09 4.21 -18.27
N GLY A 291 -13.99 3.24 -18.13
CA GLY A 291 -13.71 1.95 -17.52
C GLY A 291 -12.60 1.18 -18.23
N LEU A 292 -12.70 1.08 -19.57
CA LEU A 292 -11.72 0.36 -20.39
C LEU A 292 -10.31 0.99 -20.29
N VAL A 293 -10.22 2.31 -20.46
CA VAL A 293 -8.93 2.99 -20.49
C VAL A 293 -8.33 3.08 -19.07
N THR A 294 -9.10 3.47 -18.05
CA THR A 294 -8.54 3.67 -16.70
C THR A 294 -8.26 2.34 -16.00
N LYS A 295 -9.15 1.35 -16.12
CA LYS A 295 -9.01 0.07 -15.40
C LYS A 295 -8.18 -0.97 -16.15
N GLY A 296 -8.27 -1.00 -17.49
CA GLY A 296 -7.47 -1.89 -18.31
C GLY A 296 -6.07 -1.33 -18.59
N PHE A 297 -6.00 -0.34 -19.46
CA PHE A 297 -4.73 0.25 -19.90
C PHE A 297 -3.99 0.96 -18.76
N GLY A 298 -4.70 1.75 -17.93
CA GLY A 298 -4.11 2.47 -16.80
C GLY A 298 -3.44 1.52 -15.80
N LEU A 299 -4.06 0.36 -15.50
CA LEU A 299 -3.43 -0.65 -14.65
C LEU A 299 -2.10 -1.14 -15.24
N ALA A 300 -2.07 -1.49 -16.53
CA ALA A 300 -0.83 -1.93 -17.18
C ALA A 300 0.26 -0.86 -17.09
N MET A 301 -0.08 0.42 -17.33
CA MET A 301 0.86 1.54 -17.23
C MET A 301 1.35 1.77 -15.78
N THR A 302 0.48 1.58 -14.76
CA THR A 302 0.88 1.63 -13.35
C THR A 302 1.92 0.55 -13.03
N LEU A 303 1.73 -0.67 -13.53
CA LEU A 303 2.67 -1.78 -13.31
C LEU A 303 4.03 -1.50 -13.97
N VAL A 304 4.03 -1.01 -15.23
CA VAL A 304 5.25 -0.61 -15.92
C VAL A 304 5.96 0.51 -15.16
N GLY A 305 5.23 1.55 -14.74
CA GLY A 305 5.76 2.64 -13.93
C GLY A 305 6.36 2.15 -12.61
N GLY A 306 5.71 1.17 -11.97
CA GLY A 306 6.22 0.54 -10.75
C GLY A 306 7.57 -0.14 -10.95
N ILE A 307 7.73 -0.90 -12.04
CA ILE A 307 9.00 -1.55 -12.39
C ILE A 307 10.09 -0.50 -12.65
N ILE A 308 9.79 0.53 -13.45
CA ILE A 308 10.72 1.64 -13.72
C ILE A 308 11.12 2.33 -12.41
N GLY A 309 10.16 2.63 -11.54
CA GLY A 309 10.39 3.24 -10.23
C GLY A 309 11.32 2.42 -9.34
N GLY A 310 11.13 1.09 -9.30
CA GLY A 310 12.01 0.18 -8.57
C GLY A 310 13.44 0.18 -9.10
N VAL A 311 13.61 0.14 -10.44
CA VAL A 311 14.93 0.26 -11.08
C VAL A 311 15.57 1.62 -10.78
N MET A 312 14.79 2.70 -10.80
CA MET A 312 15.30 4.05 -10.46
C MET A 312 15.78 4.11 -9.01
N VAL A 313 15.02 3.57 -8.06
CA VAL A 313 15.45 3.50 -6.64
C VAL A 313 16.74 2.72 -6.50
N ALA A 314 16.85 1.56 -7.14
CA ALA A 314 18.04 0.72 -7.08
C ALA A 314 19.29 1.37 -7.71
N ARG A 315 19.12 2.23 -8.74
CA ARG A 315 20.21 2.83 -9.49
C ARG A 315 20.60 4.23 -9.03
N LEU A 316 19.63 5.06 -8.81
CA LEU A 316 19.81 6.46 -8.50
C LEU A 316 19.79 6.71 -6.97
N GLY A 317 19.25 5.72 -6.20
CA GLY A 317 18.92 5.90 -4.80
C GLY A 317 17.53 6.49 -4.60
N THR A 318 17.05 6.44 -3.35
CA THR A 318 15.67 6.80 -3.01
C THR A 318 15.35 8.28 -3.25
N PHE A 319 16.22 9.20 -2.83
CA PHE A 319 15.96 10.64 -2.97
C PHE A 319 15.89 11.14 -4.42
N PRO A 320 16.83 10.81 -5.30
CA PRO A 320 16.72 11.18 -6.71
C PRO A 320 15.51 10.53 -7.40
N ALA A 321 15.17 9.28 -7.06
CA ALA A 321 13.98 8.62 -7.59
C ALA A 321 12.69 9.32 -7.16
N LEU A 322 12.59 9.77 -5.89
CA LEU A 322 11.49 10.59 -5.40
C LEU A 322 11.38 11.92 -6.13
N LEU A 323 12.52 12.60 -6.35
CA LEU A 323 12.52 13.89 -7.02
C LEU A 323 12.02 13.77 -8.45
N VAL A 324 12.58 12.82 -9.21
CA VAL A 324 12.15 12.58 -10.59
C VAL A 324 10.69 12.12 -10.64
N GLY A 325 10.29 11.16 -9.79
CA GLY A 325 8.92 10.69 -9.71
C GLY A 325 7.93 11.80 -9.37
N GLY A 326 8.25 12.67 -8.40
CA GLY A 326 7.41 13.79 -8.01
C GLY A 326 7.29 14.87 -9.10
N ILE A 327 8.38 15.19 -9.81
CA ILE A 327 8.35 16.13 -10.94
C ILE A 327 7.51 15.57 -12.09
N LEU A 328 7.71 14.30 -12.45
CA LEU A 328 6.94 13.66 -13.52
C LEU A 328 5.44 13.61 -13.16
N GLN A 329 5.10 13.35 -11.90
CA GLN A 329 3.73 13.31 -11.44
C GLN A 329 3.08 14.70 -11.41
N ALA A 330 3.81 15.73 -10.99
CA ALA A 330 3.33 17.13 -11.09
C ALA A 330 3.10 17.54 -12.56
N ALA A 331 4.01 17.13 -13.46
CA ALA A 331 3.87 17.40 -14.87
C ALA A 331 2.69 16.63 -15.52
N SER A 332 2.36 15.44 -15.05
CA SER A 332 1.20 14.68 -15.55
C SER A 332 -0.14 15.41 -15.35
N ASN A 333 -0.27 16.23 -14.31
CA ASN A 333 -1.43 17.08 -14.12
C ASN A 333 -1.61 18.10 -15.26
N GLY A 334 -0.49 18.57 -15.86
CA GLY A 334 -0.54 19.38 -17.07
C GLY A 334 -1.11 18.66 -18.29
N VAL A 335 -0.94 17.34 -18.38
CA VAL A 335 -1.54 16.54 -19.45
C VAL A 335 -3.06 16.46 -19.31
N PHE A 336 -3.59 16.44 -18.07
CA PHE A 336 -5.03 16.57 -17.82
C PHE A 336 -5.57 17.95 -18.25
N ALA A 337 -4.82 19.02 -18.02
CA ALA A 337 -5.18 20.33 -18.50
C ALA A 337 -5.24 20.39 -20.05
N VAL A 338 -4.32 19.72 -20.74
CA VAL A 338 -4.36 19.57 -22.20
C VAL A 338 -5.56 18.74 -22.63
N GLN A 339 -5.89 17.65 -21.95
CA GLN A 339 -7.10 16.85 -22.20
C GLN A 339 -8.37 17.71 -22.06
N ALA A 340 -8.44 18.52 -21.01
CA ALA A 340 -9.56 19.42 -20.75
C ALA A 340 -9.72 20.47 -21.87
N TRP A 341 -8.63 20.94 -22.43
CA TRP A 341 -8.64 21.88 -23.55
C TRP A 341 -9.03 21.25 -24.90
N ILE A 342 -8.56 20.01 -25.16
CA ILE A 342 -8.85 19.26 -26.40
C ILE A 342 -10.31 18.76 -26.40
N GLY A 343 -10.81 18.32 -25.22
CA GLY A 343 -12.13 17.71 -25.07
C GLY A 343 -12.10 16.19 -25.11
N PRO A 344 -13.23 15.50 -25.44
CA PRO A 344 -13.41 14.05 -25.28
C PRO A 344 -12.79 13.22 -26.40
N GLU A 345 -11.53 13.48 -26.72
CA GLU A 345 -10.78 12.72 -27.71
C GLU A 345 -10.17 11.45 -27.09
N LEU A 346 -10.65 10.27 -27.53
CA LEU A 346 -10.23 8.97 -26.98
C LEU A 346 -8.71 8.72 -27.09
N PRO A 347 -8.03 9.01 -28.20
CA PRO A 347 -6.55 8.87 -28.26
C PRO A 347 -5.84 9.71 -27.21
N MET A 348 -6.32 10.93 -26.94
CA MET A 348 -5.74 11.79 -25.92
C MET A 348 -5.99 11.22 -24.51
N LEU A 349 -7.14 10.58 -24.26
CA LEU A 349 -7.43 9.89 -22.99
C LEU A 349 -6.41 8.76 -22.74
N PHE A 350 -6.03 7.98 -23.74
CA PHE A 350 -4.96 6.98 -23.60
C PHE A 350 -3.62 7.62 -23.23
N VAL A 351 -3.28 8.74 -23.82
CA VAL A 351 -2.05 9.48 -23.48
C VAL A 351 -2.12 9.99 -22.04
N THR A 352 -3.22 10.62 -21.65
CA THR A 352 -3.43 11.19 -20.33
C THR A 352 -3.34 10.12 -19.25
N ILE A 353 -4.10 9.05 -19.39
CA ILE A 353 -4.12 7.92 -18.46
C ILE A 353 -2.78 7.17 -18.47
N GLY A 354 -2.16 7.02 -19.64
CA GLY A 354 -0.86 6.36 -19.76
C GLY A 354 0.24 7.10 -18.98
N ILE A 355 0.36 8.40 -19.19
CA ILE A 355 1.36 9.23 -18.52
C ILE A 355 1.07 9.30 -17.02
N GLU A 356 -0.16 9.56 -16.61
CA GLU A 356 -0.54 9.67 -15.21
C GLU A 356 -0.24 8.36 -14.45
N ASN A 357 -0.68 7.22 -14.95
CA ASN A 357 -0.49 5.94 -14.28
C ASN A 357 0.97 5.48 -14.28
N LEU A 358 1.71 5.74 -15.37
CA LEU A 358 3.14 5.46 -15.43
C LEU A 358 3.92 6.27 -14.39
N THR A 359 3.71 7.59 -14.35
CA THR A 359 4.41 8.49 -13.42
C THR A 359 3.96 8.26 -11.98
N GLY A 360 2.67 7.99 -11.77
CA GLY A 360 2.08 7.60 -10.49
C GLY A 360 2.68 6.30 -9.95
N GLY A 361 2.92 5.32 -10.82
CA GLY A 361 3.63 4.08 -10.51
C GLY A 361 5.06 4.34 -10.03
N VAL A 362 5.84 5.12 -10.80
CA VAL A 362 7.21 5.51 -10.43
C VAL A 362 7.25 6.21 -9.08
N GLY A 363 6.43 7.25 -8.90
CA GLY A 363 6.38 8.03 -7.66
C GLY A 363 5.97 7.19 -6.45
N THR A 364 5.01 6.29 -6.61
CA THR A 364 4.53 5.41 -5.53
C THR A 364 5.63 4.47 -5.04
N ILE A 365 6.36 3.82 -5.94
CA ILE A 365 7.44 2.90 -5.54
C ILE A 365 8.59 3.63 -4.85
N ALA A 366 9.01 4.77 -5.39
CA ALA A 366 10.03 5.59 -4.75
C ALA A 366 9.60 6.03 -3.34
N PHE A 367 8.30 6.38 -3.17
CA PHE A 367 7.76 6.81 -1.89
C PHE A 367 7.64 5.66 -0.88
N VAL A 368 7.18 4.49 -1.31
CA VAL A 368 7.14 3.28 -0.46
C VAL A 368 8.54 2.87 -0.03
N ALA A 369 9.53 2.94 -0.91
CA ALA A 369 10.92 2.69 -0.57
C ALA A 369 11.45 3.70 0.46
N TYR A 370 11.11 4.98 0.32
CA TYR A 370 11.45 6.03 1.29
C TYR A 370 10.85 5.77 2.67
N LEU A 371 9.54 5.50 2.75
CA LEU A 371 8.87 5.17 4.01
C LEU A 371 9.53 3.95 4.67
N SER A 372 9.89 2.95 3.89
CA SER A 372 10.58 1.75 4.37
C SER A 372 11.94 2.06 4.98
N GLY A 373 12.74 2.91 4.32
CA GLY A 373 14.05 3.36 4.79
C GLY A 373 14.00 4.25 6.05
N LEU A 374 12.83 4.81 6.37
CA LEU A 374 12.61 5.56 7.62
C LEU A 374 12.31 4.65 8.81
N CYS A 375 12.07 3.36 8.64
CA CYS A 375 11.69 2.49 9.75
C CYS A 375 12.93 1.97 10.49
N ASN A 376 12.84 1.96 11.82
CA ASN A 376 13.83 1.26 12.67
C ASN A 376 13.47 -0.22 12.74
N VAL A 377 14.46 -1.11 12.55
CA VAL A 377 14.26 -2.56 12.55
C VAL A 377 13.63 -3.08 13.85
N ALA A 378 13.83 -2.37 14.97
CA ALA A 378 13.22 -2.71 16.25
C ALA A 378 11.68 -2.43 16.29
N TYR A 379 11.19 -1.53 15.45
CA TYR A 379 9.80 -1.02 15.47
C TYR A 379 9.18 -0.95 14.06
N THR A 380 9.60 -1.82 13.16
CA THR A 380 9.31 -1.75 11.73
C THR A 380 7.80 -1.70 11.45
N ALA A 381 7.02 -2.63 12.05
CA ALA A 381 5.58 -2.69 11.83
C ALA A 381 4.87 -1.42 12.31
N THR A 382 5.22 -0.94 13.51
CA THR A 382 4.59 0.23 14.11
C THR A 382 4.93 1.51 13.35
N GLN A 383 6.21 1.74 13.05
CA GLN A 383 6.62 2.96 12.34
C GLN A 383 6.10 2.98 10.91
N PHE A 384 6.18 1.87 10.17
CA PHE A 384 5.62 1.84 8.81
C PHE A 384 4.10 1.99 8.80
N ALA A 385 3.38 1.35 9.74
CA ALA A 385 1.94 1.53 9.87
C ALA A 385 1.56 2.99 10.17
N LEU A 386 2.31 3.67 11.06
CA LEU A 386 2.11 5.09 11.36
C LEU A 386 2.29 5.96 10.11
N LEU A 387 3.42 5.80 9.40
CA LEU A 387 3.75 6.62 8.24
C LEU A 387 2.76 6.38 7.08
N SER A 388 2.37 5.12 6.84
CA SER A 388 1.39 4.78 5.80
C SER A 388 -0.03 5.22 6.17
N SER A 389 -0.40 5.18 7.44
CA SER A 389 -1.68 5.73 7.92
C SER A 389 -1.73 7.25 7.81
N LEU A 390 -0.63 7.95 8.13
CA LEU A 390 -0.51 9.40 7.92
C LEU A 390 -0.70 9.75 6.44
N MET A 391 -0.06 9.04 5.53
CA MET A 391 -0.22 9.22 4.09
C MET A 391 -1.69 9.05 3.67
N ALA A 392 -2.35 7.98 4.13
CA ALA A 392 -3.75 7.70 3.80
C ALA A 392 -4.69 8.77 4.37
N PHE A 393 -4.50 9.17 5.63
CA PHE A 393 -5.27 10.23 6.28
C PHE A 393 -5.14 11.56 5.54
N THR A 394 -3.91 11.96 5.24
CA THR A 394 -3.63 13.21 4.54
C THR A 394 -4.25 13.22 3.15
N ARG A 395 -4.11 12.12 2.40
CA ARG A 395 -4.77 11.96 1.11
C ARG A 395 -6.28 12.16 1.19
N THR A 396 -6.94 11.58 2.20
CA THR A 396 -8.39 11.69 2.35
C THR A 396 -8.81 13.09 2.80
N VAL A 397 -8.17 13.64 3.84
CA VAL A 397 -8.56 14.93 4.43
C VAL A 397 -8.18 16.10 3.54
N LEU A 398 -6.95 16.15 3.02
CA LEU A 398 -6.52 17.27 2.18
C LEU A 398 -7.19 17.25 0.80
N ALA A 399 -7.51 16.07 0.26
CA ALA A 399 -8.19 15.99 -1.02
C ALA A 399 -9.69 16.30 -0.95
N SER A 400 -10.31 16.30 0.25
CA SER A 400 -11.74 16.59 0.41
C SER A 400 -12.15 17.99 -0.06
N GLY A 401 -11.22 18.96 0.00
CA GLY A 401 -11.44 20.30 -0.55
C GLY A 401 -11.41 20.40 -2.07
N GLY A 402 -10.96 19.33 -2.77
CA GLY A 402 -10.81 19.35 -4.23
C GLY A 402 -12.12 19.56 -4.99
N GLY A 403 -13.24 19.02 -4.49
CA GLY A 403 -14.55 19.21 -5.09
C GLY A 403 -15.02 20.65 -5.02
N TRP A 404 -14.95 21.26 -3.83
CA TRP A 404 -15.30 22.67 -3.69
C TRP A 404 -14.47 23.58 -4.61
N PHE A 405 -13.18 23.28 -4.75
CA PHE A 405 -12.33 24.07 -5.65
C PHE A 405 -12.67 23.82 -7.12
N ALA A 406 -13.01 22.60 -7.52
CA ALA A 406 -13.45 22.27 -8.89
C ALA A 406 -14.74 23.02 -9.29
N ASP A 407 -15.66 23.26 -8.35
CA ASP A 407 -16.87 24.03 -8.58
C ASP A 407 -16.61 25.55 -8.84
N GLN A 408 -15.43 26.06 -8.51
CA GLN A 408 -15.10 27.49 -8.62
C GLN A 408 -14.27 27.83 -9.86
N VAL A 409 -13.71 26.85 -10.55
CA VAL A 409 -12.77 27.06 -11.67
C VAL A 409 -13.07 26.08 -12.81
N ASP A 410 -12.58 26.41 -14.01
CA ASP A 410 -12.62 25.48 -15.14
C ASP A 410 -11.60 24.33 -14.96
N TRP A 411 -11.80 23.22 -15.69
CA TRP A 411 -10.95 22.04 -15.57
C TRP A 411 -9.49 22.27 -15.92
N VAL A 412 -9.19 23.15 -16.89
CA VAL A 412 -7.81 23.52 -17.25
C VAL A 412 -7.11 24.15 -16.05
N THR A 413 -7.74 25.16 -15.47
CA THR A 413 -7.24 25.86 -14.28
C THR A 413 -7.12 24.90 -13.08
N TYR A 414 -8.12 24.02 -12.88
CA TYR A 414 -8.10 23.02 -11.82
C TYR A 414 -6.84 22.16 -11.90
N PHE A 415 -6.57 21.54 -13.04
CA PHE A 415 -5.41 20.65 -13.20
C PHE A 415 -4.06 21.37 -13.15
N LEU A 416 -3.97 22.58 -13.64
CA LEU A 416 -2.74 23.38 -13.48
C LEU A 416 -2.46 23.71 -12.01
N VAL A 417 -3.48 24.09 -11.24
CA VAL A 417 -3.32 24.38 -9.80
C VAL A 417 -3.00 23.12 -9.01
N THR A 418 -3.62 21.97 -9.33
CA THR A 418 -3.27 20.69 -8.67
C THR A 418 -1.84 20.26 -8.97
N GLY A 419 -1.33 20.53 -10.18
CA GLY A 419 0.09 20.36 -10.49
C GLY A 419 1.00 21.24 -9.63
N LEU A 420 0.64 22.53 -9.46
CA LEU A 420 1.37 23.47 -8.60
C LEU A 420 1.31 23.07 -7.12
N ALA A 421 0.23 22.41 -6.68
CA ALA A 421 0.09 21.91 -5.31
C ALA A 421 1.14 20.84 -4.92
N ALA A 422 1.84 20.24 -5.88
CA ALA A 422 2.97 19.36 -5.63
C ALA A 422 4.26 20.13 -5.24
N ILE A 423 4.37 21.42 -5.58
CA ILE A 423 5.60 22.22 -5.38
C ILE A 423 6.06 22.26 -3.90
N PRO A 424 5.19 22.50 -2.90
CA PRO A 424 5.62 22.50 -1.51
C PRO A 424 6.26 21.17 -1.07
N GLY A 425 5.70 20.04 -1.51
CA GLY A 425 6.28 18.71 -1.27
C GLY A 425 7.66 18.55 -1.91
N LEU A 426 7.83 18.99 -3.16
CA LEU A 426 9.11 18.93 -3.88
C LEU A 426 10.16 19.88 -3.26
N MET A 427 9.77 21.07 -2.82
CA MET A 427 10.67 21.99 -2.10
C MET A 427 11.15 21.38 -0.78
N LEU A 428 10.25 20.75 -0.02
CA LEU A 428 10.60 20.01 1.20
C LEU A 428 11.54 18.86 0.90
N LEU A 429 11.32 18.11 -0.18
CA LEU A 429 12.22 17.04 -0.61
C LEU A 429 13.63 17.57 -0.89
N LEU A 430 13.74 18.65 -1.67
CA LEU A 430 15.04 19.29 -1.96
C LEU A 430 15.75 19.79 -0.69
N TRP A 431 14.98 20.30 0.26
CA TRP A 431 15.52 20.74 1.55
C TRP A 431 16.01 19.53 2.38
N LEU A 432 15.24 18.43 2.44
CA LEU A 432 15.63 17.20 3.11
C LEU A 432 16.87 16.59 2.49
N MET A 433 17.00 16.58 1.16
CA MET A 433 18.17 16.07 0.44
C MET A 433 19.46 16.82 0.81
N LYS A 434 19.36 18.14 1.10
CA LYS A 434 20.52 18.95 1.52
C LYS A 434 20.92 18.73 2.98
N ARG A 435 19.97 18.34 3.84
CA ARG A 435 20.17 18.26 5.29
C ARG A 435 20.28 16.84 5.85
N SER A 436 19.77 15.87 5.14
CA SER A 436 19.94 14.46 5.51
C SER A 436 21.18 13.92 4.79
N PRO A 437 22.22 13.51 5.50
CA PRO A 437 23.29 12.73 4.87
C PRO A 437 22.65 11.52 4.22
N GLN A 438 22.95 11.26 2.93
CA GLN A 438 22.61 9.97 2.35
C GLN A 438 23.23 8.90 3.26
N PRO A 439 22.50 7.81 3.60
CA PRO A 439 23.16 6.66 4.18
C PRO A 439 24.32 6.32 3.23
N THR A 440 25.53 6.51 3.72
CA THR A 440 26.72 6.09 3.00
C THR A 440 26.57 4.59 2.81
N THR A 441 26.44 4.14 1.59
CA THR A 441 26.70 2.75 1.23
C THR A 441 28.01 2.37 1.89
N SER A 442 27.98 1.69 3.04
CA SER A 442 29.16 1.09 3.60
C SER A 442 29.62 0.08 2.55
N ALA A 443 30.75 0.38 1.92
CA ALA A 443 31.48 -0.61 1.17
C ALA A 443 31.63 -1.84 2.07
N ALA A 444 31.22 -3.00 1.55
CA ALA A 444 31.54 -4.26 2.19
C ALA A 444 33.06 -4.27 2.45
N PRO A 445 33.51 -4.69 3.62
CA PRO A 445 34.92 -4.97 3.79
C PRO A 445 35.28 -6.14 2.86
N ASP A 446 36.39 -5.98 2.18
CA ASP A 446 37.04 -6.94 1.28
C ASP A 446 37.21 -8.34 1.91
#